data_347d148a7af9ae434a6d02d35c37d1fc
#
_entry.id   347d148a7af9ae434a6d02d35c37d1fc
#
_cell.length_a   1.000
_cell.length_b   1.000
_cell.length_c   1.000
_cell.angle_alpha   90.00
_cell.angle_beta   90.00
_cell.angle_gamma   90.00
#
_symmetry.space_group_name_H-M   'P 1'
#
loop_
_entity.id
_entity.type
_entity.pdbx_description
1 polymer ?
#
loop_
_entity_poly.entity_id
_entity_poly.type
_entity_poly.pdbx_seq_one_letter_code
_entity_poly.pdbx_strand_id
1 'polypeptide(L)'
;MKDEKGNPLVIPDNIALGMINIIYTMKLTEYQKYETTTVATNISNETMVEINENAADLKGVKVEQSYVRKYEDSIYFAPIIGYTGKVQEDQLSALNEQWHQSDEAAGLPEDAPDKYDLNDIVGRIGIEKSMELELQGEKGYSR
;
A
#
# COMPACT_ATOMS: atom_id res chain seq x y z
N MET A 1 23.52 -20.73 1.40
CA MET A 1 24.23 -19.55 1.94
C MET A 1 25.37 -20.04 2.83
N LYS A 2 26.51 -19.37 2.81
CA LYS A 2 27.67 -19.67 3.67
C LYS A 2 28.04 -18.39 4.40
N ASP A 3 28.54 -18.53 5.65
CA ASP A 3 29.09 -17.43 6.41
C ASP A 3 30.42 -16.95 5.83
N GLU A 4 31.01 -15.87 6.37
CA GLU A 4 32.32 -15.33 5.94
C GLU A 4 33.47 -16.34 6.09
N LYS A 5 33.27 -17.39 6.85
CA LYS A 5 34.23 -18.47 7.11
C LYS A 5 33.99 -19.71 6.25
N GLY A 6 32.97 -19.67 5.37
CA GLY A 6 32.65 -20.75 4.45
C GLY A 6 31.78 -21.88 5.03
N ASN A 7 31.30 -21.74 6.28
CA ASN A 7 30.40 -22.72 6.90
C ASN A 7 28.96 -22.54 6.41
N PRO A 8 28.12 -23.59 6.39
CA PRO A 8 26.71 -23.44 6.07
C PRO A 8 26.02 -22.54 7.10
N LEU A 9 25.35 -21.49 6.61
CA LEU A 9 24.59 -20.57 7.45
C LEU A 9 23.35 -21.31 7.95
N VAL A 10 23.25 -21.53 9.26
CA VAL A 10 22.06 -22.10 9.89
C VAL A 10 21.09 -20.96 10.17
N ILE A 11 20.05 -20.85 9.35
CA ILE A 11 19.00 -19.83 9.50
C ILE A 11 17.87 -20.47 10.32
N PRO A 12 17.45 -19.87 11.44
CA PRO A 12 16.28 -20.35 12.18
C PRO A 12 15.02 -20.43 11.30
N ASP A 13 14.17 -21.41 11.51
CA ASP A 13 13.02 -21.70 10.66
C ASP A 13 12.06 -20.49 10.53
N ASN A 14 11.84 -19.74 11.59
CA ASN A 14 11.00 -18.53 11.58
C ASN A 14 11.56 -17.43 10.67
N ILE A 15 12.89 -17.25 10.64
CA ILE A 15 13.56 -16.30 9.76
C ILE A 15 13.53 -16.81 8.32
N ALA A 16 13.77 -18.11 8.11
CA ALA A 16 13.70 -18.73 6.79
C ALA A 16 12.30 -18.58 6.16
N LEU A 17 11.24 -18.79 6.93
CA LEU A 17 9.87 -18.60 6.49
C LEU A 17 9.59 -17.13 6.11
N GLY A 18 10.07 -16.16 6.90
CA GLY A 18 9.96 -14.75 6.59
C GLY A 18 10.66 -14.41 5.26
N MET A 19 11.89 -14.88 5.07
CA MET A 19 12.65 -14.67 3.82
C MET A 19 11.94 -15.28 2.60
N ILE A 20 11.40 -16.49 2.72
CA ILE A 20 10.67 -17.16 1.65
C ILE A 20 9.41 -16.37 1.30
N ASN A 21 8.68 -15.89 2.29
CA ASN A 21 7.47 -15.10 2.08
C ASN A 21 7.78 -13.79 1.32
N ILE A 22 8.82 -13.07 1.72
CA ILE A 22 9.29 -11.86 1.03
C ILE A 22 9.64 -12.17 -0.43
N ILE A 23 10.49 -13.18 -0.67
CA ILE A 23 10.91 -13.57 -2.02
C ILE A 23 9.70 -13.99 -2.87
N TYR A 24 8.77 -14.72 -2.30
CA TYR A 24 7.54 -15.14 -2.98
C TYR A 24 6.67 -13.93 -3.37
N THR A 25 6.45 -13.00 -2.44
CA THR A 25 5.69 -11.77 -2.70
C THR A 25 6.34 -10.94 -3.80
N MET A 26 7.66 -10.75 -3.76
CA MET A 26 8.40 -10.06 -4.82
C MET A 26 8.30 -10.75 -6.18
N LYS A 27 8.26 -12.09 -6.21
CA LYS A 27 8.06 -12.84 -7.47
C LYS A 27 6.67 -12.69 -8.04
N LEU A 28 5.65 -12.57 -7.22
CA LEU A 28 4.28 -12.32 -7.68
C LEU A 28 4.13 -10.97 -8.39
N THR A 29 4.95 -9.98 -8.00
CA THR A 29 4.95 -8.62 -8.58
C THR A 29 6.11 -8.38 -9.55
N GLU A 30 6.82 -9.43 -9.99
CA GLU A 30 8.02 -9.32 -10.84
C GLU A 30 7.77 -8.63 -12.19
N TYR A 31 6.54 -8.68 -12.70
CA TYR A 31 6.13 -7.97 -13.91
C TYR A 31 6.00 -6.45 -13.70
N GLN A 32 5.86 -6.01 -12.46
CA GLN A 32 5.78 -4.59 -12.06
C GLN A 32 7.11 -4.11 -11.46
N LYS A 33 8.19 -4.17 -12.23
CA LYS A 33 9.58 -3.92 -11.77
C LYS A 33 9.83 -2.56 -11.13
N TYR A 34 8.94 -1.61 -11.34
CA TYR A 34 9.07 -0.23 -10.83
C TYR A 34 8.17 0.05 -9.63
N GLU A 35 7.37 -0.91 -9.20
CA GLU A 35 6.52 -0.75 -8.03
C GLU A 35 7.18 -1.28 -6.76
N THR A 36 6.90 -0.61 -5.66
CA THR A 36 7.39 -1.02 -4.34
C THR A 36 6.57 -2.20 -3.82
N THR A 37 7.24 -3.23 -3.34
CA THR A 37 6.59 -4.36 -2.67
C THR A 37 6.56 -4.13 -1.17
N THR A 38 5.38 -4.11 -0.57
CA THR A 38 5.24 -4.00 0.88
C THR A 38 5.66 -5.30 1.55
N VAL A 39 6.72 -5.24 2.33
CA VAL A 39 7.32 -6.39 3.03
C VAL A 39 6.74 -6.56 4.43
N ALA A 40 6.53 -5.45 5.13
CA ALA A 40 5.99 -5.43 6.48
C ALA A 40 5.14 -4.19 6.70
N THR A 41 4.13 -4.30 7.54
CA THR A 41 3.26 -3.20 7.95
C THR A 41 3.24 -3.08 9.46
N ASN A 42 2.90 -1.89 9.97
CA ASN A 42 2.79 -1.63 11.40
C ASN A 42 4.07 -1.95 12.20
N ILE A 43 5.22 -1.58 11.63
CA ILE A 43 6.52 -1.73 12.30
C ILE A 43 6.63 -0.77 13.49
N SER A 44 7.40 -1.15 14.52
CA SER A 44 7.65 -0.28 15.67
C SER A 44 8.54 0.90 15.30
N ASN A 45 8.49 1.97 16.11
CA ASN A 45 9.40 3.11 15.94
C ASN A 45 10.88 2.70 16.07
N GLU A 46 11.18 1.73 16.92
CA GLU A 46 12.54 1.18 17.10
C GLU A 46 13.02 0.52 15.81
N THR A 47 12.19 -0.35 15.21
CA THR A 47 12.52 -0.99 13.93
C THR A 47 12.67 0.03 12.80
N MET A 48 11.85 1.09 12.77
CA MET A 48 11.97 2.17 11.80
C MET A 48 13.33 2.88 11.93
N VAL A 49 13.76 3.20 13.15
CA VAL A 49 15.06 3.83 13.41
C VAL A 49 16.19 2.91 12.96
N GLU A 50 16.14 1.62 13.32
CA GLU A 50 17.13 0.62 12.95
C GLU A 50 17.28 0.47 11.43
N ILE A 51 16.17 0.46 10.69
CA ILE A 51 16.18 0.43 9.22
C ILE A 51 16.85 1.68 8.65
N ASN A 52 16.52 2.87 9.18
CA ASN A 52 17.07 4.13 8.70
C ASN A 52 18.58 4.26 9.01
N GLU A 53 19.03 3.80 10.17
CA GLU A 53 20.44 3.77 10.54
C GLU A 53 21.26 2.84 9.63
N ASN A 54 20.66 1.73 9.19
CA ASN A 54 21.31 0.75 8.31
C ASN A 54 20.95 0.93 6.83
N ALA A 55 20.43 2.09 6.43
CA ALA A 55 19.98 2.34 5.06
C ALA A 55 21.07 2.16 3.99
N ALA A 56 22.36 2.35 4.36
CA ALA A 56 23.49 2.12 3.47
C ALA A 56 23.65 0.65 3.07
N ASP A 57 23.34 -0.27 3.98
CA ASP A 57 23.40 -1.73 3.78
C ASP A 57 22.08 -2.29 3.21
N LEU A 58 20.96 -1.66 3.55
CA LEU A 58 19.60 -2.04 3.13
C LEU A 58 19.18 -1.32 1.84
N LYS A 59 20.00 -1.39 0.81
CA LYS A 59 19.70 -0.74 -0.48
C LYS A 59 18.38 -1.22 -1.09
N GLY A 60 17.49 -0.26 -1.39
CA GLY A 60 16.18 -0.55 -1.96
C GLY A 60 15.09 -0.80 -0.92
N VAL A 61 15.41 -0.75 0.37
CA VAL A 61 14.41 -0.76 1.44
C VAL A 61 14.05 0.67 1.80
N LYS A 62 12.76 0.96 1.91
CA LYS A 62 12.21 2.28 2.27
C LYS A 62 11.13 2.11 3.33
N VAL A 63 11.13 2.99 4.31
CA VAL A 63 10.05 3.09 5.29
C VAL A 63 9.12 4.22 4.84
N GLU A 64 7.84 3.91 4.71
CA GLU A 64 6.81 4.88 4.38
C GLU A 64 5.76 4.93 5.48
N GLN A 65 5.30 6.12 5.79
CA GLN A 65 4.18 6.32 6.68
C GLN A 65 2.90 6.31 5.86
N SER A 66 1.95 5.46 6.24
CA SER A 66 0.62 5.45 5.66
C SER A 66 -0.45 5.60 6.73
N TYR A 67 -1.62 6.04 6.34
CA TYR A 67 -2.75 6.21 7.22
C TYR A 67 -3.73 5.07 7.00
N VAL A 68 -4.20 4.49 8.11
CA VAL A 68 -5.22 3.43 8.09
C VAL A 68 -6.46 3.95 8.80
N ARG A 69 -7.61 3.81 8.18
CA ARG A 69 -8.89 4.18 8.79
C ARG A 69 -9.17 3.27 9.98
N LYS A 70 -9.45 3.86 11.13
CA LYS A 70 -9.90 3.16 12.33
C LYS A 70 -11.38 3.42 12.52
N TYR A 71 -12.16 2.36 12.62
CA TYR A 71 -13.59 2.44 12.85
C TYR A 71 -13.88 2.16 14.31
N GLU A 72 -14.52 3.12 14.99
CA GLU A 72 -15.06 2.91 16.32
C GLU A 72 -16.38 2.13 16.20
N ASP A 73 -16.66 1.28 17.19
CA ASP A 73 -17.87 0.44 17.23
C ASP A 73 -18.12 -0.38 15.94
N SER A 74 -17.05 -0.80 15.27
CA SER A 74 -17.11 -1.52 13.99
C SER A 74 -18.01 -2.76 14.01
N ILE A 75 -18.16 -3.42 15.14
CA ILE A 75 -19.01 -4.61 15.31
C ILE A 75 -20.47 -4.30 14.94
N TYR A 76 -20.96 -3.10 15.30
CA TYR A 76 -22.35 -2.71 15.06
C TYR A 76 -22.54 -2.02 13.70
N PHE A 77 -21.57 -1.22 13.29
CA PHE A 77 -21.70 -0.35 12.11
C PHE A 77 -21.03 -0.89 10.83
N ALA A 78 -20.26 -1.98 10.91
CA ALA A 78 -19.59 -2.53 9.74
C ALA A 78 -20.51 -2.79 8.54
N PRO A 79 -21.75 -3.29 8.69
CA PRO A 79 -22.66 -3.49 7.55
C PRO A 79 -23.07 -2.19 6.85
N ILE A 80 -23.07 -1.06 7.58
CA ILE A 80 -23.47 0.26 7.07
C ILE A 80 -22.25 1.00 6.54
N ILE A 81 -21.18 1.06 7.33
CA ILE A 81 -19.94 1.77 6.97
C ILE A 81 -19.25 1.07 5.79
N GLY A 82 -19.19 -0.26 5.83
CA GLY A 82 -18.48 -1.03 4.83
C GLY A 82 -17.00 -1.21 5.17
N TYR A 83 -16.19 -1.43 4.17
CA TYR A 83 -14.74 -1.58 4.29
C TYR A 83 -14.01 -1.05 3.06
N THR A 84 -12.73 -0.77 3.23
CA THR A 84 -11.84 -0.33 2.17
C THR A 84 -10.95 -1.48 1.67
N GLY A 85 -10.48 -1.38 0.43
CA GLY A 85 -9.55 -2.34 -0.14
C GLY A 85 -8.87 -1.77 -1.38
N LYS A 86 -7.83 -2.44 -1.87
CA LYS A 86 -7.11 -2.00 -3.08
C LYS A 86 -8.07 -1.90 -4.28
N VAL A 87 -7.83 -0.93 -5.14
CA VAL A 87 -8.55 -0.79 -6.42
C VAL A 87 -8.36 -2.07 -7.25
N GLN A 88 -9.43 -2.51 -7.90
CA GLN A 88 -9.38 -3.59 -8.90
C GLN A 88 -9.35 -2.98 -10.30
N GLU A 89 -8.71 -3.69 -11.21
CA GLU A 89 -8.49 -3.23 -12.58
C GLU A 89 -9.79 -2.88 -13.32
N ASP A 90 -10.85 -3.65 -13.06
CA ASP A 90 -12.19 -3.44 -13.59
C ASP A 90 -12.91 -2.20 -13.01
N GLN A 91 -12.48 -1.72 -11.86
CA GLN A 91 -13.07 -0.57 -11.16
C GLN A 91 -12.30 0.75 -11.42
N LEU A 92 -11.04 0.66 -11.81
CA LEU A 92 -10.15 1.80 -11.95
C LEU A 92 -10.68 2.83 -12.96
N SER A 93 -11.09 2.37 -14.13
CA SER A 93 -11.64 3.25 -15.18
C SER A 93 -12.93 3.93 -14.74
N ALA A 94 -13.82 3.20 -14.08
CA ALA A 94 -15.08 3.76 -13.60
C ALA A 94 -14.88 4.79 -12.48
N LEU A 95 -13.92 4.58 -11.59
CA LEU A 95 -13.58 5.52 -10.51
C LEU A 95 -12.97 6.82 -11.09
N ASN A 96 -12.05 6.70 -12.03
CA ASN A 96 -11.44 7.86 -12.67
C ASN A 96 -12.47 8.65 -13.51
N GLU A 97 -13.34 7.95 -14.25
CA GLU A 97 -14.43 8.60 -14.97
C GLU A 97 -15.39 9.34 -14.02
N GLN A 98 -15.77 8.72 -12.91
CA GLN A 98 -16.60 9.36 -11.89
C GLN A 98 -15.93 10.58 -11.27
N TRP A 99 -14.62 10.52 -11.02
CA TRP A 99 -13.88 11.66 -10.51
C TRP A 99 -13.81 12.80 -11.52
N HIS A 100 -13.52 12.53 -12.79
CA HIS A 100 -13.50 13.55 -13.86
C HIS A 100 -14.86 14.24 -14.05
N GLN A 101 -15.95 13.59 -13.67
CA GLN A 101 -17.30 14.17 -13.69
C GLN A 101 -17.67 14.90 -12.39
N SER A 102 -16.81 14.85 -11.36
CA SER A 102 -17.08 15.48 -10.06
C SER A 102 -16.79 16.98 -10.07
N ASP A 103 -17.35 17.67 -9.08
CA ASP A 103 -17.10 19.12 -8.89
C ASP A 103 -15.62 19.41 -8.55
N GLU A 104 -14.89 18.45 -7.94
CA GLU A 104 -13.47 18.59 -7.65
C GLU A 104 -12.62 18.66 -8.93
N ALA A 105 -13.01 17.95 -9.96
CA ALA A 105 -12.36 17.98 -11.26
C ALA A 105 -12.84 19.17 -12.14
N ALA A 106 -13.90 19.86 -11.71
CA ALA A 106 -14.46 20.98 -12.45
C ALA A 106 -13.44 22.12 -12.59
N GLY A 107 -13.02 22.39 -13.82
CA GLY A 107 -12.00 23.41 -14.13
C GLY A 107 -10.60 22.86 -14.36
N LEU A 108 -10.38 21.55 -14.21
CA LEU A 108 -9.16 20.91 -14.67
C LEU A 108 -9.18 20.75 -16.21
N PRO A 109 -8.01 20.74 -16.86
CA PRO A 109 -7.92 20.45 -18.28
C PRO A 109 -8.40 19.02 -18.59
N GLU A 110 -8.91 18.76 -19.79
CA GLU A 110 -9.40 17.43 -20.21
C GLU A 110 -8.32 16.34 -20.16
N ASP A 111 -7.06 16.73 -20.19
CA ASP A 111 -5.89 15.85 -20.09
C ASP A 111 -5.31 15.78 -18.66
N ALA A 112 -6.08 16.19 -17.65
CA ALA A 112 -5.67 16.07 -16.26
C ALA A 112 -5.39 14.59 -15.91
N PRO A 113 -4.33 14.32 -15.12
CA PRO A 113 -4.01 12.96 -14.74
C PRO A 113 -5.11 12.35 -13.88
N ASP A 114 -5.30 11.05 -14.02
CA ASP A 114 -6.21 10.26 -13.21
C ASP A 114 -5.90 10.38 -11.71
N LYS A 115 -6.95 10.48 -10.88
CA LYS A 115 -6.81 10.56 -9.42
C LYS A 115 -6.44 9.21 -8.81
N TYR A 116 -7.01 8.12 -9.35
CA TYR A 116 -6.85 6.77 -8.81
C TYR A 116 -5.86 5.94 -9.60
N ASP A 117 -5.10 5.11 -8.88
CA ASP A 117 -4.23 4.07 -9.43
C ASP A 117 -4.47 2.71 -8.75
N LEU A 118 -3.85 1.64 -9.27
CA LEU A 118 -4.03 0.27 -8.79
C LEU A 118 -3.53 0.04 -7.35
N ASN A 119 -2.73 0.95 -6.81
CA ASN A 119 -2.21 0.85 -5.45
C ASN A 119 -3.09 1.56 -4.43
N ASP A 120 -4.04 2.38 -4.89
CA ASP A 120 -4.93 3.09 -4.00
C ASP A 120 -5.87 2.16 -3.24
N ILE A 121 -6.23 2.62 -2.05
CA ILE A 121 -7.22 1.96 -1.20
C ILE A 121 -8.52 2.76 -1.29
N VAL A 122 -9.57 2.10 -1.76
CA VAL A 122 -10.89 2.70 -1.98
C VAL A 122 -11.98 1.97 -1.23
N GLY A 123 -13.11 2.62 -1.03
CA GLY A 123 -14.30 2.02 -0.45
C GLY A 123 -14.88 0.93 -1.35
N ARG A 124 -15.11 -0.25 -0.77
CA ARG A 124 -15.64 -1.41 -1.50
C ARG A 124 -17.13 -1.54 -1.40
N ILE A 125 -17.69 -1.28 -0.25
CA ILE A 125 -19.14 -1.37 0.03
C ILE A 125 -19.53 -0.28 1.04
N GLY A 126 -20.83 -0.08 1.22
CA GLY A 126 -21.41 0.78 2.23
C GLY A 126 -21.13 2.27 2.01
N ILE A 127 -21.08 3.02 3.09
CA ILE A 127 -20.78 4.47 3.09
C ILE A 127 -19.38 4.72 2.51
N GLU A 128 -18.41 3.87 2.84
CA GLU A 128 -17.06 3.97 2.29
C GLU A 128 -17.04 4.05 0.76
N LYS A 129 -17.87 3.24 0.10
CA LYS A 129 -18.00 3.26 -1.36
C LYS A 129 -18.80 4.45 -1.87
N SER A 130 -19.91 4.79 -1.20
CA SER A 130 -20.81 5.86 -1.68
C SER A 130 -20.23 7.26 -1.50
N MET A 131 -19.33 7.43 -0.52
CA MET A 131 -18.68 8.70 -0.18
C MET A 131 -17.19 8.68 -0.56
N GLU A 132 -16.77 7.80 -1.47
CA GLU A 132 -15.35 7.61 -1.80
C GLU A 132 -14.68 8.91 -2.23
N LEU A 133 -15.32 9.72 -3.07
CA LEU A 133 -14.76 10.97 -3.57
C LEU A 133 -14.45 11.96 -2.43
N GLU A 134 -15.35 12.06 -1.44
CA GLU A 134 -15.16 12.95 -0.29
C GLU A 134 -14.17 12.38 0.74
N LEU A 135 -14.11 11.05 0.86
CA LEU A 135 -13.28 10.38 1.87
C LEU A 135 -11.83 10.16 1.41
N GLN A 136 -11.58 10.13 0.12
CA GLN A 136 -10.24 9.86 -0.46
C GLN A 136 -9.24 10.97 -0.11
N GLY A 137 -9.69 12.22 -0.08
CA GLY A 137 -8.81 13.36 0.13
C GLY A 137 -7.86 13.60 -1.06
N GLU A 138 -6.79 14.35 -0.81
CA GLU A 138 -5.78 14.70 -1.80
C GLU A 138 -4.51 13.87 -1.61
N LYS A 139 -3.94 13.36 -2.71
CA LYS A 139 -2.65 12.64 -2.67
C LYS A 139 -1.52 13.61 -2.33
N GLY A 140 -0.77 13.30 -1.28
CA GLY A 140 0.49 13.96 -1.01
C GLY A 140 1.56 13.56 -2.03
N TYR A 141 2.50 14.47 -2.29
CA TYR A 141 3.69 14.17 -3.09
C TYR A 141 4.94 14.58 -2.33
N SER A 142 5.98 13.76 -2.43
CA SER A 142 7.31 14.10 -1.93
C SER A 142 8.18 14.61 -3.07
N ARG A 143 8.95 15.67 -2.78
CA ARG A 143 10.01 16.16 -3.66
C ARG A 143 11.34 15.53 -3.29
#